data_a6a7a311e4bf03d49cbd9e8a3810db5c
#
_entry.id   a6a7a311e4bf03d49cbd9e8a3810db5c
#
_cell.length_a   1.000
_cell.length_b   1.000
_cell.length_c   1.000
_cell.angle_alpha   90.00
_cell.angle_beta   90.00
_cell.angle_gamma   90.00
#
_symmetry.space_group_name_H-M   'P 1'
#
loop_
_entity.id
_entity.type
_entity.pdbx_description
1 polymer ?
#
loop_
_entity_poly.entity_id
_entity_poly.type
_entity_poly.pdbx_seq_one_letter_code
_entity_poly.pdbx_strand_id
1 'polypeptide(L)'
;LSVSPDIASKAFNDLRSIGEALMRISRNLHEHTQKLERAVEGTYVSESSDPRVRLLSDSLHLSRLADLELGRLSQTLQRVLQLLQGQMANTAQPVSKSVLTPFERERQALNSSINTLKRERNELETLYDIARVLNSTLEFDQVLRLVMEQVIRFVNAESGFLALVDPVTNELEFTIALDKQGQPIDRSAYRNSRSTVNRVVRTREPILTDDAQVDDALKEQESIMAYGIRSIMCAPLVVRDHCIGAVYVDSRINANLFGPKHRELLLAFCHQAAIAIDNARLFADLTRTIRKVNEDKQYMDNIFSSIANGVITTDSSGIVTTFNDAAAKILRMDPKDAIGKHHKVVFAARPQVGISEMLQNARIQHEHGTMVTRSIDCEIPGAGEVNLNLYVSALLDTQNNHIGIALVIDDRTELKRSVAQGKEVRRIFERYVHPNVVQQLIKDPMALNLGGETKEISVVFADIRGYTRLSESMAPEQMMNLLNSYLGIMVEEIWHEEGTVTAFIGDALMAIFNAPLPQGDHALR
;
A
#
# COMPACT_ATOMS: atom_id res chain seq x y z
N LEU A 1 67.51 47.82 12.51
CA LEU A 1 67.79 46.84 11.51
C LEU A 1 67.34 47.39 10.15
N SER A 2 68.34 47.93 9.38
CA SER A 2 68.11 48.36 8.01
C SER A 2 67.90 47.10 7.14
N VAL A 3 66.68 46.93 6.64
CA VAL A 3 66.39 45.88 5.65
C VAL A 3 67.15 46.23 4.37
N SER A 4 67.95 45.30 3.83
CA SER A 4 68.68 45.55 2.59
C SER A 4 67.64 45.78 1.46
N PRO A 5 67.96 46.63 0.46
CA PRO A 5 67.10 46.94 -0.67
C PRO A 5 66.64 45.69 -1.44
N ASP A 6 67.46 44.65 -1.47
CA ASP A 6 67.13 43.36 -2.10
C ASP A 6 66.00 42.58 -1.36
N ILE A 7 66.00 42.62 -0.02
CA ILE A 7 64.99 41.95 0.78
C ILE A 7 63.62 42.69 0.65
N ALA A 8 63.69 44.04 0.60
CA ALA A 8 62.47 44.84 0.41
C ALA A 8 61.83 44.63 -0.98
N SER A 9 62.65 44.55 -2.02
CA SER A 9 62.24 44.29 -3.40
C SER A 9 61.65 42.88 -3.54
N LYS A 10 62.29 41.89 -2.93
CA LYS A 10 61.74 40.50 -2.92
C LYS A 10 60.43 40.41 -2.19
N ALA A 11 60.30 41.00 -1.00
CA ALA A 11 59.08 41.04 -0.25
C ALA A 11 57.94 41.75 -1.01
N PHE A 12 58.26 42.84 -1.73
CA PHE A 12 57.23 43.54 -2.56
C PHE A 12 56.77 42.67 -3.73
N ASN A 13 57.67 41.94 -4.41
CA ASN A 13 57.30 41.04 -5.50
C ASN A 13 56.49 39.84 -5.02
N ASP A 14 56.82 39.30 -3.83
CA ASP A 14 56.05 38.20 -3.21
C ASP A 14 54.65 38.67 -2.83
N LEU A 15 54.51 39.86 -2.23
CA LEU A 15 53.22 40.45 -1.89
C LEU A 15 52.37 40.77 -3.13
N ARG A 16 53.00 41.23 -4.22
CA ARG A 16 52.32 41.48 -5.48
C ARG A 16 51.79 40.19 -6.09
N SER A 17 52.57 39.10 -6.07
CA SER A 17 52.15 37.77 -6.53
C SER A 17 50.97 37.23 -5.71
N ILE A 18 51.00 37.41 -4.38
CA ILE A 18 49.87 37.06 -3.49
C ILE A 18 48.64 37.88 -3.84
N GLY A 19 48.78 39.18 -4.12
CA GLY A 19 47.69 40.05 -4.52
C GLY A 19 47.02 39.62 -5.83
N GLU A 20 47.82 39.23 -6.81
CA GLU A 20 47.32 38.71 -8.09
C GLU A 20 46.60 37.35 -7.93
N ALA A 21 47.08 36.49 -7.03
CA ALA A 21 46.42 35.23 -6.68
C ALA A 21 45.09 35.44 -5.96
N LEU A 22 45.06 36.35 -4.97
CA LEU A 22 43.84 36.72 -4.26
C LEU A 22 42.75 37.32 -5.16
N MET A 23 43.13 38.18 -6.10
CA MET A 23 42.22 38.74 -7.08
C MET A 23 41.64 37.67 -8.01
N ARG A 24 42.39 36.65 -8.38
CA ARG A 24 41.91 35.51 -9.16
C ARG A 24 40.89 34.69 -8.35
N ILE A 25 41.22 34.40 -7.09
CA ILE A 25 40.33 33.64 -6.19
C ILE A 25 39.01 34.42 -5.95
N SER A 26 39.08 35.72 -5.67
CA SER A 26 37.93 36.58 -5.48
C SER A 26 37.02 36.60 -6.73
N ARG A 27 37.62 36.69 -7.92
CA ARG A 27 36.85 36.66 -9.18
C ARG A 27 36.11 35.32 -9.37
N ASN A 28 36.82 34.21 -9.16
CA ASN A 28 36.25 32.88 -9.29
C ASN A 28 35.11 32.64 -8.27
N LEU A 29 35.30 33.14 -7.03
CA LEU A 29 34.30 33.04 -6.00
C LEU A 29 33.07 33.90 -6.32
N HIS A 30 33.29 35.12 -6.82
CA HIS A 30 32.19 35.99 -7.24
C HIS A 30 31.36 35.39 -8.38
N GLU A 31 32.01 34.77 -9.38
CA GLU A 31 31.30 34.03 -10.44
C GLU A 31 30.54 32.84 -9.90
N HIS A 32 31.10 32.14 -8.91
CA HIS A 32 30.42 31.02 -8.27
C HIS A 32 29.19 31.49 -7.47
N THR A 33 29.31 32.59 -6.72
CA THR A 33 28.23 33.21 -5.97
C THR A 33 27.10 33.63 -6.89
N GLN A 34 27.39 34.26 -8.04
CA GLN A 34 26.39 34.60 -9.03
C GLN A 34 25.67 33.39 -9.65
N LYS A 35 26.37 32.26 -9.83
CA LYS A 35 25.76 31.00 -10.29
C LYS A 35 24.79 30.43 -9.25
N LEU A 36 25.18 30.49 -7.97
CA LEU A 36 24.32 30.08 -6.85
C LEU A 36 23.09 30.99 -6.72
N GLU A 37 23.25 32.31 -6.89
CA GLU A 37 22.12 33.26 -6.88
C GLU A 37 21.09 32.93 -7.96
N ARG A 38 21.54 32.70 -9.19
CA ARG A 38 20.66 32.30 -10.30
C ARG A 38 19.97 30.96 -10.06
N ALA A 39 20.67 30.01 -9.42
CA ALA A 39 20.10 28.72 -9.07
C ALA A 39 19.03 28.84 -7.96
N VAL A 40 19.25 29.71 -6.98
CA VAL A 40 18.27 30.01 -5.92
C VAL A 40 17.07 30.75 -6.50
N GLU A 41 17.26 31.77 -7.35
CA GLU A 41 16.18 32.52 -7.99
C GLU A 41 15.33 31.64 -8.92
N GLY A 42 15.93 30.68 -9.62
CA GLY A 42 15.21 29.70 -10.47
C GLY A 42 14.36 28.70 -9.68
N THR A 43 14.61 28.51 -8.37
CA THR A 43 13.91 27.56 -7.51
C THR A 43 12.78 28.20 -6.70
N TYR A 44 12.65 29.52 -6.68
CA TYR A 44 11.65 30.27 -5.88
C TYR A 44 10.18 30.15 -6.37
N VAL A 45 9.90 29.33 -7.40
CA VAL A 45 8.54 29.18 -7.95
C VAL A 45 7.73 28.04 -7.32
N SER A 46 8.31 27.20 -6.46
CA SER A 46 7.56 26.18 -5.74
C SER A 46 8.16 25.84 -4.39
N GLU A 47 7.41 26.17 -3.33
CA GLU A 47 7.48 25.67 -1.95
C GLU A 47 8.71 25.97 -1.10
N SER A 48 8.54 26.88 -0.14
CA SER A 48 9.50 27.31 0.90
C SER A 48 9.88 26.22 1.94
N SER A 49 9.54 24.96 1.73
CA SER A 49 9.81 23.85 2.66
C SER A 49 10.78 22.78 2.15
N ASP A 50 11.28 22.88 0.91
CA ASP A 50 12.23 21.90 0.39
C ASP A 50 13.61 22.06 1.08
N PRO A 51 14.15 20.99 1.72
CA PRO A 51 15.48 20.99 2.32
C PRO A 51 16.60 21.38 1.35
N ARG A 52 16.43 21.13 0.04
CA ARG A 52 17.39 21.50 -1.00
C ARG A 52 17.49 23.01 -1.18
N VAL A 53 16.37 23.72 -1.05
CA VAL A 53 16.29 25.18 -1.16
C VAL A 53 17.00 25.83 0.05
N ARG A 54 16.84 25.27 1.26
CA ARG A 54 17.58 25.73 2.44
C ARG A 54 19.09 25.54 2.30
N LEU A 55 19.52 24.35 1.86
CA LEU A 55 20.95 24.05 1.65
C LEU A 55 21.59 24.98 0.60
N LEU A 56 20.87 25.29 -0.47
CA LEU A 56 21.29 26.27 -1.48
C LEU A 56 21.36 27.69 -0.89
N SER A 57 20.38 28.07 -0.07
CA SER A 57 20.33 29.38 0.60
C SER A 57 21.49 29.55 1.59
N ASP A 58 21.77 28.53 2.40
CA ASP A 58 22.90 28.53 3.35
C ASP A 58 24.23 28.55 2.63
N SER A 59 24.38 27.79 1.54
CA SER A 59 25.56 27.81 0.68
C SER A 59 25.77 29.16 0.00
N LEU A 60 24.70 29.82 -0.42
CA LEU A 60 24.74 31.17 -0.98
C LEU A 60 25.15 32.20 0.08
N HIS A 61 24.62 32.07 1.31
CA HIS A 61 24.99 32.97 2.42
C HIS A 61 26.48 32.86 2.76
N LEU A 62 27.02 31.65 2.87
CA LEU A 62 28.45 31.40 3.10
C LEU A 62 29.30 31.90 1.94
N SER A 63 28.87 31.72 0.70
CA SER A 63 29.58 32.21 -0.48
C SER A 63 29.65 33.75 -0.51
N ARG A 64 28.55 34.43 -0.13
CA ARG A 64 28.51 35.90 -0.01
C ARG A 64 29.44 36.44 1.08
N LEU A 65 29.47 35.78 2.24
CA LEU A 65 30.39 36.15 3.33
C LEU A 65 31.83 35.99 2.91
N ALA A 66 32.17 34.89 2.25
CA ALA A 66 33.54 34.65 1.73
C ALA A 66 33.94 35.67 0.66
N ASP A 67 33.03 36.05 -0.23
CA ASP A 67 33.28 37.07 -1.26
C ASP A 67 33.52 38.46 -0.65
N LEU A 68 32.74 38.83 0.38
CA LEU A 68 32.90 40.06 1.15
C LEU A 68 34.25 40.13 1.87
N GLU A 69 34.66 39.05 2.56
CA GLU A 69 35.94 38.99 3.27
C GLU A 69 37.14 38.97 2.32
N LEU A 70 37.07 38.26 1.19
CA LEU A 70 38.09 38.29 0.14
C LEU A 70 38.20 39.67 -0.51
N GLY A 71 37.08 40.37 -0.69
CA GLY A 71 37.07 41.76 -1.18
C GLY A 71 37.79 42.72 -0.22
N ARG A 72 37.53 42.62 1.10
CA ARG A 72 38.23 43.39 2.15
C ARG A 72 39.74 43.11 2.15
N LEU A 73 40.12 41.84 2.08
CA LEU A 73 41.53 41.41 2.01
C LEU A 73 42.25 41.96 0.79
N SER A 74 41.63 41.91 -0.36
CA SER A 74 42.19 42.46 -1.60
C SER A 74 42.42 43.96 -1.50
N GLN A 75 41.46 44.72 -0.93
CA GLN A 75 41.59 46.16 -0.70
C GLN A 75 42.69 46.49 0.31
N THR A 76 42.80 45.72 1.41
CA THR A 76 43.85 45.91 2.41
C THR A 76 45.23 45.67 1.82
N LEU A 77 45.40 44.60 1.03
CA LEU A 77 46.65 44.28 0.35
C LEU A 77 47.04 45.35 -0.68
N GLN A 78 46.06 45.88 -1.43
CA GLN A 78 46.30 46.98 -2.37
C GLN A 78 46.80 48.24 -1.66
N ARG A 79 46.20 48.61 -0.49
CA ARG A 79 46.68 49.74 0.33
C ARG A 79 48.10 49.52 0.82
N VAL A 80 48.44 48.31 1.29
CA VAL A 80 49.79 47.96 1.72
C VAL A 80 50.79 48.06 0.56
N LEU A 81 50.46 47.55 -0.61
CA LEU A 81 51.29 47.66 -1.81
C LEU A 81 51.50 49.11 -2.24
N GLN A 82 50.44 49.95 -2.19
CA GLN A 82 50.56 51.39 -2.45
C GLN A 82 51.47 52.13 -1.45
N LEU A 83 51.37 51.80 -0.15
CA LEU A 83 52.21 52.36 0.89
C LEU A 83 53.69 51.95 0.69
N LEU A 84 53.95 50.69 0.34
CA LEU A 84 55.31 50.22 0.06
C LEU A 84 55.87 50.82 -1.21
N GLN A 85 55.08 50.99 -2.28
CA GLN A 85 55.49 51.70 -3.50
C GLN A 85 55.83 53.16 -3.21
N GLY A 86 55.04 53.87 -2.41
CA GLY A 86 55.30 55.24 -2.01
C GLY A 86 56.55 55.40 -1.16
N GLN A 87 56.91 54.42 -0.32
CA GLN A 87 58.13 54.39 0.45
C GLN A 87 59.37 54.00 -0.33
N MET A 88 59.23 53.10 -1.34
CA MET A 88 60.36 52.74 -2.24
C MET A 88 60.72 53.88 -3.22
N ALA A 89 59.78 54.79 -3.53
CA ALA A 89 59.97 55.96 -4.35
C ALA A 89 60.72 57.09 -3.62
N ASN A 90 60.66 57.13 -2.27
CA ASN A 90 61.35 58.10 -1.42
C ASN A 90 62.58 57.41 -0.78
N THR A 91 63.67 57.42 -1.48
CA THR A 91 64.94 56.85 -1.05
C THR A 91 65.46 57.45 0.28
N ALA A 92 65.83 56.54 1.21
CA ALA A 92 66.74 56.77 2.35
C ALA A 92 66.14 57.08 3.74
N GLN A 93 64.99 56.54 4.13
CA GLN A 93 64.74 56.40 5.55
C GLN A 93 64.31 54.97 5.97
N PRO A 94 64.83 54.46 7.12
CA PRO A 94 64.45 53.10 7.57
C PRO A 94 62.96 53.01 7.91
N VAL A 95 62.32 51.94 7.41
CA VAL A 95 60.88 51.65 7.72
C VAL A 95 60.68 51.66 9.24
N SER A 96 59.94 52.63 9.73
CA SER A 96 59.72 52.82 11.15
C SER A 96 58.94 51.60 11.72
N LYS A 97 59.32 51.16 12.93
CA LYS A 97 58.60 50.11 13.67
C LYS A 97 57.09 50.37 13.79
N SER A 98 56.64 51.62 13.68
CA SER A 98 55.23 52.02 13.72
C SER A 98 54.39 51.51 12.54
N VAL A 99 54.99 51.17 11.41
CA VAL A 99 54.29 50.64 10.22
C VAL A 99 54.20 49.10 10.27
N LEU A 100 55.19 48.43 10.88
CA LEU A 100 55.23 46.96 10.99
C LEU A 100 54.21 46.41 12.00
N THR A 101 53.93 47.11 13.09
CA THR A 101 53.00 46.65 14.14
C THR A 101 51.53 46.58 13.69
N PRO A 102 50.96 47.48 12.89
CA PRO A 102 49.62 47.31 12.32
C PRO A 102 49.57 46.12 11.34
N PHE A 103 50.59 45.95 10.50
CA PHE A 103 50.65 44.84 9.53
C PHE A 103 50.74 43.46 10.21
N GLU A 104 51.53 43.35 11.29
CA GLU A 104 51.62 42.09 12.06
C GLU A 104 50.29 41.75 12.74
N ARG A 105 49.57 42.74 13.25
CA ARG A 105 48.21 42.55 13.86
C ARG A 105 47.19 42.11 12.80
N GLU A 106 47.17 42.77 11.63
CA GLU A 106 46.25 42.37 10.54
C GLU A 106 46.60 40.99 10.01
N ARG A 107 47.90 40.64 9.87
CA ARG A 107 48.35 39.30 9.48
C ARG A 107 47.91 38.23 10.51
N GLN A 108 48.00 38.51 11.81
CA GLN A 108 47.54 37.60 12.85
C GLN A 108 46.00 37.46 12.85
N ALA A 109 45.28 38.53 12.67
CA ALA A 109 43.81 38.52 12.54
C ALA A 109 43.38 37.73 11.30
N LEU A 110 44.06 37.92 10.17
CA LEU A 110 43.80 37.20 8.95
C LEU A 110 44.06 35.68 9.10
N ASN A 111 45.23 35.32 9.69
CA ASN A 111 45.55 33.92 9.93
C ASN A 111 44.52 33.26 10.90
N SER A 112 44.05 33.98 11.91
CA SER A 112 43.01 33.49 12.79
C SER A 112 41.68 33.26 12.04
N SER A 113 41.25 34.21 11.20
CA SER A 113 40.06 34.08 10.35
C SER A 113 40.16 32.92 9.35
N ILE A 114 41.33 32.77 8.68
CA ILE A 114 41.57 31.63 7.78
C ILE A 114 41.52 30.30 8.53
N ASN A 115 42.05 30.22 9.73
CA ASN A 115 42.00 29.01 10.53
C ASN A 115 40.58 28.69 11.00
N THR A 116 39.77 29.71 11.33
CA THR A 116 38.36 29.56 11.66
C THR A 116 37.56 29.04 10.46
N LEU A 117 37.70 29.68 9.30
CA LEU A 117 37.05 29.28 8.06
C LEU A 117 37.44 27.85 7.62
N LYS A 118 38.72 27.48 7.76
CA LYS A 118 39.17 26.11 7.49
C LYS A 118 38.50 25.09 8.44
N ARG A 119 38.33 25.46 9.70
CA ARG A 119 37.62 24.61 10.68
C ARG A 119 36.17 24.44 10.32
N GLU A 120 35.47 25.53 10.08
CA GLU A 120 34.06 25.52 9.69
C GLU A 120 33.84 24.71 8.41
N ARG A 121 34.71 24.89 7.41
CA ARG A 121 34.67 24.10 6.18
C ARG A 121 34.80 22.59 6.46
N ASN A 122 35.79 22.20 7.27
CA ASN A 122 36.03 20.78 7.56
C ASN A 122 34.86 20.18 8.36
N GLU A 123 34.22 20.94 9.25
CA GLU A 123 33.02 20.53 9.98
C GLU A 123 31.86 20.33 9.02
N LEU A 124 31.65 21.25 8.07
CA LEU A 124 30.61 21.12 7.04
C LEU A 124 30.86 19.94 6.09
N GLU A 125 32.10 19.73 5.64
CA GLU A 125 32.47 18.58 4.83
C GLU A 125 32.17 17.26 5.56
N THR A 126 32.47 17.18 6.84
CA THR A 126 32.18 16.02 7.69
C THR A 126 30.68 15.76 7.81
N LEU A 127 29.89 16.80 8.08
CA LEU A 127 28.41 16.69 8.18
C LEU A 127 27.80 16.30 6.84
N TYR A 128 28.32 16.82 5.73
CA TYR A 128 27.86 16.45 4.39
C TYR A 128 28.14 14.97 4.08
N ASP A 129 29.33 14.48 4.40
CA ASP A 129 29.68 13.07 4.18
C ASP A 129 28.83 12.14 5.04
N ILE A 130 28.57 12.52 6.29
CA ILE A 130 27.65 11.80 7.18
C ILE A 130 26.25 11.76 6.57
N ALA A 131 25.70 12.91 6.18
CA ALA A 131 24.37 12.97 5.58
C ALA A 131 24.27 12.11 4.31
N ARG A 132 25.33 12.11 3.47
CA ARG A 132 25.40 11.28 2.27
C ARG A 132 25.37 9.79 2.60
N VAL A 133 26.13 9.37 3.61
CA VAL A 133 26.15 7.95 4.05
C VAL A 133 24.81 7.55 4.64
N LEU A 134 24.21 8.36 5.51
CA LEU A 134 22.92 8.06 6.15
C LEU A 134 21.77 8.00 5.14
N ASN A 135 21.82 8.80 4.07
CA ASN A 135 20.80 8.80 3.02
C ASN A 135 21.12 7.83 1.86
N SER A 136 22.13 6.96 2.00
CA SER A 136 22.52 5.99 0.95
C SER A 136 21.54 4.84 0.82
N THR A 137 20.69 4.59 1.82
CA THR A 137 19.65 3.56 1.84
C THR A 137 18.37 4.11 2.44
N LEU A 138 17.24 3.53 2.05
CA LEU A 138 15.91 3.79 2.64
C LEU A 138 15.40 2.56 3.43
N GLU A 139 16.23 1.53 3.57
CA GLU A 139 15.90 0.36 4.38
C GLU A 139 16.08 0.69 5.85
N PHE A 140 14.98 0.67 6.60
CA PHE A 140 14.90 1.19 7.97
C PHE A 140 15.96 0.58 8.89
N ASP A 141 16.10 -0.73 8.90
CA ASP A 141 17.08 -1.43 9.76
C ASP A 141 18.53 -1.11 9.38
N GLN A 142 18.80 -0.93 8.09
CA GLN A 142 20.13 -0.52 7.63
C GLN A 142 20.45 0.91 8.03
N VAL A 143 19.49 1.84 7.95
CA VAL A 143 19.67 3.22 8.40
C VAL A 143 20.01 3.25 9.89
N LEU A 144 19.28 2.53 10.73
CA LEU A 144 19.53 2.46 12.17
C LEU A 144 20.94 1.94 12.46
N ARG A 145 21.36 0.90 11.76
CA ARG A 145 22.70 0.34 11.88
C ARG A 145 23.78 1.32 11.48
N LEU A 146 23.64 1.96 10.32
CA LEU A 146 24.55 2.97 9.82
C LEU A 146 24.68 4.15 10.80
N VAL A 147 23.57 4.63 11.34
CA VAL A 147 23.55 5.70 12.35
C VAL A 147 24.42 5.30 13.54
N MET A 148 24.22 4.12 14.12
CA MET A 148 24.96 3.70 15.30
C MET A 148 26.43 3.45 15.02
N GLU A 149 26.77 2.79 13.91
CA GLU A 149 28.16 2.55 13.52
C GLU A 149 28.93 3.87 13.31
N GLN A 150 28.31 4.85 12.66
CA GLN A 150 28.94 6.16 12.41
C GLN A 150 29.07 6.96 13.72
N VAL A 151 28.06 6.97 14.59
CA VAL A 151 28.14 7.65 15.90
C VAL A 151 29.29 7.09 16.73
N ILE A 152 29.31 5.75 16.96
CA ILE A 152 30.33 5.09 17.78
C ILE A 152 31.73 5.38 17.25
N ARG A 153 31.93 5.30 15.93
CA ARG A 153 33.21 5.62 15.27
C ARG A 153 33.57 7.08 15.46
N PHE A 154 32.62 7.97 15.27
CA PHE A 154 32.86 9.42 15.24
C PHE A 154 33.27 9.95 16.62
N VAL A 155 32.57 9.52 17.68
CA VAL A 155 32.88 9.95 19.06
C VAL A 155 33.87 9.01 19.76
N ASN A 156 34.37 7.99 19.05
CA ASN A 156 35.28 6.96 19.57
C ASN A 156 34.74 6.26 20.85
N ALA A 157 33.43 6.05 20.91
CA ALA A 157 32.78 5.35 22.02
C ALA A 157 33.10 3.85 22.01
N GLU A 158 32.94 3.17 23.15
CA GLU A 158 33.11 1.72 23.25
C GLU A 158 31.82 0.99 22.86
N SER A 159 30.70 1.58 23.19
CA SER A 159 29.40 1.04 22.88
C SER A 159 28.33 2.12 22.80
N GLY A 160 27.18 1.76 22.25
CA GLY A 160 26.05 2.66 22.21
C GLY A 160 24.81 1.97 21.71
N PHE A 161 23.71 2.63 21.91
CA PHE A 161 22.41 2.18 21.42
C PHE A 161 21.54 3.35 20.96
N LEU A 162 20.57 3.01 20.14
CA LEU A 162 19.53 3.90 19.66
C LEU A 162 18.19 3.42 20.17
N ALA A 163 17.42 4.31 20.75
CA ALA A 163 16.07 4.07 21.19
C ALA A 163 15.11 5.03 20.46
N LEU A 164 14.02 4.48 19.93
CA LEU A 164 12.99 5.24 19.24
C LEU A 164 11.70 5.26 20.05
N VAL A 165 10.93 6.32 19.87
CA VAL A 165 9.59 6.45 20.43
C VAL A 165 8.61 5.83 19.44
N ASP A 166 7.83 4.84 19.89
CA ASP A 166 6.73 4.31 19.11
C ASP A 166 5.62 5.37 18.96
N PRO A 167 5.18 5.72 17.75
CA PRO A 167 4.22 6.81 17.54
C PRO A 167 2.81 6.47 18.00
N VAL A 168 2.48 5.18 18.19
CA VAL A 168 1.15 4.71 18.58
C VAL A 168 1.06 4.61 20.10
N THR A 169 2.04 3.93 20.72
CA THR A 169 2.06 3.69 22.17
C THR A 169 2.73 4.81 22.96
N ASN A 170 3.52 5.65 22.29
CA ASN A 170 4.40 6.67 22.89
C ASN A 170 5.41 6.08 23.88
N GLU A 171 5.69 4.80 23.78
CA GLU A 171 6.69 4.10 24.58
C GLU A 171 8.06 4.12 23.91
N LEU A 172 9.12 4.11 24.74
CA LEU A 172 10.50 4.07 24.28
C LEU A 172 10.92 2.64 24.00
N GLU A 173 11.27 2.36 22.74
CA GLU A 173 11.73 1.06 22.29
C GLU A 173 13.24 1.08 21.98
N PHE A 174 14.00 0.15 22.57
CA PHE A 174 15.43 -0.01 22.27
C PHE A 174 15.57 -0.77 20.94
N THR A 175 15.98 -0.07 19.90
CA THR A 175 15.92 -0.60 18.54
C THR A 175 17.19 -1.32 18.15
N ILE A 176 18.36 -0.71 18.38
CA ILE A 176 19.66 -1.28 18.03
C ILE A 176 20.71 -0.91 19.09
N ALA A 177 21.61 -1.86 19.41
CA ALA A 177 22.76 -1.64 20.28
C ALA A 177 23.99 -2.30 19.69
N LEU A 178 25.09 -1.56 19.59
CA LEU A 178 26.34 -2.00 18.97
C LEU A 178 27.55 -1.68 19.86
N ASP A 179 28.59 -2.51 19.76
CA ASP A 179 29.90 -2.24 20.29
C ASP A 179 30.80 -1.48 19.29
N LYS A 180 32.03 -1.20 19.67
CA LYS A 180 33.03 -0.51 18.85
C LYS A 180 33.37 -1.25 17.54
N GLN A 181 33.18 -2.57 17.51
CA GLN A 181 33.40 -3.44 16.35
C GLN A 181 32.15 -3.56 15.46
N GLY A 182 31.04 -2.89 15.83
CA GLY A 182 29.76 -2.99 15.12
C GLY A 182 29.00 -4.29 15.38
N GLN A 183 29.40 -5.03 16.45
CA GLN A 183 28.69 -6.25 16.83
C GLN A 183 27.48 -5.92 17.70
N PRO A 184 26.36 -6.64 17.51
CA PRO A 184 25.18 -6.45 18.33
C PRO A 184 25.44 -6.77 19.80
N ILE A 185 24.98 -5.90 20.69
CA ILE A 185 25.00 -6.11 22.15
C ILE A 185 23.60 -6.45 22.62
N ASP A 186 23.52 -7.34 23.63
CA ASP A 186 22.23 -7.69 24.23
C ASP A 186 21.53 -6.45 24.82
N ARG A 187 20.28 -6.26 24.42
CA ARG A 187 19.43 -5.13 24.84
C ARG A 187 19.24 -5.07 26.36
N SER A 188 19.36 -6.20 27.05
CA SER A 188 19.27 -6.27 28.52
C SER A 188 20.37 -5.46 29.22
N ALA A 189 21.54 -5.30 28.60
CA ALA A 189 22.67 -4.54 29.14
C ALA A 189 22.36 -3.04 29.32
N TYR A 190 21.39 -2.50 28.59
CA TYR A 190 21.03 -1.09 28.61
C TYR A 190 19.69 -0.79 29.32
N ARG A 191 19.06 -1.78 29.93
CA ARG A 191 17.79 -1.61 30.65
C ARG A 191 17.85 -0.48 31.69
N ASN A 192 18.96 -0.34 32.35
CA ASN A 192 19.17 0.62 33.41
C ASN A 192 19.52 2.04 32.89
N SER A 193 19.92 2.18 31.63
CA SER A 193 20.13 3.49 30.98
C SER A 193 18.84 4.15 30.48
N ARG A 194 17.70 3.47 30.67
CA ARG A 194 16.36 3.95 30.24
C ARG A 194 15.97 5.29 30.88
N SER A 195 16.38 5.52 32.11
CA SER A 195 16.13 6.77 32.84
C SER A 195 16.80 7.97 32.16
N THR A 196 18.07 7.83 31.75
CA THR A 196 18.84 8.84 31.03
C THR A 196 18.22 9.15 29.68
N VAL A 197 17.87 8.11 28.90
CA VAL A 197 17.24 8.28 27.58
C VAL A 197 15.85 8.92 27.70
N ASN A 198 15.01 8.48 28.64
CA ASN A 198 13.71 9.07 28.90
C ASN A 198 13.81 10.56 29.27
N ARG A 199 14.83 10.94 30.05
CA ARG A 199 15.08 12.33 30.39
C ARG A 199 15.40 13.14 29.12
N VAL A 200 16.33 12.66 28.28
CA VAL A 200 16.72 13.33 27.02
C VAL A 200 15.55 13.44 26.06
N VAL A 201 14.76 12.40 25.89
CA VAL A 201 13.57 12.43 25.03
C VAL A 201 12.54 13.45 25.51
N ARG A 202 12.33 13.53 26.84
CA ARG A 202 11.36 14.46 27.43
C ARG A 202 11.82 15.91 27.41
N THR A 203 13.11 16.17 27.77
CA THR A 203 13.65 17.55 27.88
C THR A 203 14.16 18.07 26.54
N ARG A 204 14.48 17.16 25.61
CA ARG A 204 15.17 17.45 24.33
C ARG A 204 16.55 18.07 24.53
N GLU A 205 17.11 17.97 25.72
CA GLU A 205 18.43 18.46 26.06
C GLU A 205 19.42 17.30 26.08
N PRO A 206 20.60 17.44 25.47
CA PRO A 206 21.62 16.41 25.50
C PRO A 206 22.21 16.29 26.90
N ILE A 207 22.58 15.09 27.29
CA ILE A 207 23.32 14.78 28.52
C ILE A 207 24.76 14.44 28.14
N LEU A 208 25.69 15.10 28.81
CA LEU A 208 27.13 14.84 28.73
C LEU A 208 27.65 14.71 30.16
N THR A 209 28.38 13.64 30.43
CA THR A 209 29.00 13.41 31.74
C THR A 209 30.46 13.02 31.55
N ASP A 210 31.34 13.79 32.21
CA ASP A 210 32.78 13.60 32.16
C ASP A 210 33.23 12.35 32.96
N ASP A 211 32.67 12.14 34.16
CA ASP A 211 32.80 10.93 34.95
C ASP A 211 31.45 10.60 35.65
N ALA A 212 30.75 9.60 35.10
CA ALA A 212 29.44 9.20 35.58
C ALA A 212 29.44 8.64 37.01
N GLN A 213 30.58 8.20 37.52
CA GLN A 213 30.72 7.65 38.88
C GLN A 213 30.81 8.76 39.93
N VAL A 214 31.14 10.00 39.53
CA VAL A 214 31.29 11.15 40.41
C VAL A 214 30.12 12.13 40.24
N ASP A 215 29.38 12.07 39.17
CA ASP A 215 28.26 12.94 38.84
C ASP A 215 27.09 12.72 39.82
N ASP A 216 26.71 13.75 40.56
CA ASP A 216 25.63 13.69 41.57
C ASP A 216 24.27 13.29 41.03
N ALA A 217 24.00 13.57 39.76
CA ALA A 217 22.74 13.22 39.09
C ALA A 217 22.69 11.77 38.53
N LEU A 218 23.84 11.12 38.39
CA LEU A 218 23.98 9.84 37.70
C LEU A 218 24.61 8.74 38.57
N LYS A 219 25.41 9.08 39.58
CA LYS A 219 26.17 8.13 40.43
C LYS A 219 25.34 7.05 41.11
N GLU A 220 24.06 7.34 41.39
CA GLU A 220 23.13 6.41 42.06
C GLU A 220 22.40 5.50 41.07
N GLN A 221 22.61 5.64 39.76
CA GLN A 221 21.99 4.75 38.77
C GLN A 221 22.66 3.36 38.78
N GLU A 222 21.84 2.33 38.89
CA GLU A 222 22.28 0.92 38.93
C GLU A 222 23.22 0.55 37.78
N SER A 223 22.99 1.12 36.57
CA SER A 223 23.83 0.86 35.40
C SER A 223 25.25 1.36 35.52
N ILE A 224 25.44 2.50 36.16
CA ILE A 224 26.76 3.11 36.35
C ILE A 224 27.60 2.30 37.31
N MET A 225 26.98 1.88 38.42
CA MET A 225 27.66 1.03 39.43
C MET A 225 27.91 -0.39 38.94
N ALA A 226 26.92 -1.00 38.27
CA ALA A 226 27.01 -2.40 37.84
C ALA A 226 27.96 -2.63 36.65
N TYR A 227 28.03 -1.67 35.72
CA TYR A 227 28.82 -1.83 34.49
C TYR A 227 30.10 -1.01 34.44
N GLY A 228 30.39 -0.21 35.49
CA GLY A 228 31.60 0.58 35.58
C GLY A 228 31.71 1.69 34.54
N ILE A 229 30.57 2.24 34.12
CA ILE A 229 30.52 3.29 33.08
C ILE A 229 31.18 4.56 33.62
N ARG A 230 32.08 5.15 32.81
CA ARG A 230 32.84 6.34 33.20
C ARG A 230 32.41 7.57 32.43
N SER A 231 32.21 7.49 31.14
CA SER A 231 31.73 8.62 30.34
C SER A 231 30.45 8.27 29.61
N ILE A 232 29.48 9.19 29.64
CA ILE A 232 28.18 9.03 28.97
C ILE A 232 27.92 10.25 28.11
N MET A 233 27.37 10.01 26.93
CA MET A 233 26.78 11.06 26.11
C MET A 233 25.48 10.55 25.50
N CYS A 234 24.41 11.32 25.69
CA CYS A 234 23.08 11.00 25.15
C CYS A 234 22.50 12.24 24.48
N ALA A 235 22.06 12.08 23.24
CA ALA A 235 21.51 13.19 22.44
C ALA A 235 20.17 12.82 21.83
N PRO A 236 19.21 13.77 21.75
CA PRO A 236 17.89 13.55 21.20
C PRO A 236 17.92 13.49 19.68
N LEU A 237 17.07 12.66 19.09
CA LEU A 237 16.75 12.62 17.68
C LEU A 237 15.50 13.47 17.45
N VAL A 238 15.66 14.66 16.89
CA VAL A 238 14.56 15.63 16.73
C VAL A 238 14.30 15.91 15.26
N VAL A 239 13.05 15.78 14.83
CA VAL A 239 12.56 16.13 13.49
C VAL A 239 11.37 17.06 13.64
N ARG A 240 11.38 18.23 13.00
CA ARG A 240 10.26 19.18 12.97
C ARG A 240 9.61 19.39 14.35
N ASP A 241 10.41 19.67 15.38
CA ASP A 241 9.97 19.84 16.77
C ASP A 241 9.42 18.58 17.47
N HIS A 242 9.53 17.41 16.86
CA HIS A 242 9.17 16.13 17.49
C HIS A 242 10.44 15.34 17.82
N CYS A 243 10.55 14.88 19.07
CA CYS A 243 11.60 13.95 19.46
C CYS A 243 11.16 12.53 19.11
N ILE A 244 11.82 11.92 18.11
CA ILE A 244 11.54 10.56 17.64
C ILE A 244 12.34 9.50 18.40
N GLY A 245 13.29 9.91 19.25
CA GLY A 245 14.13 8.99 20.01
C GLY A 245 15.37 9.65 20.55
N ALA A 246 16.36 8.84 20.93
CA ALA A 246 17.66 9.31 21.35
C ALA A 246 18.77 8.31 21.01
N VAL A 247 19.97 8.82 20.82
CA VAL A 247 21.21 8.08 20.71
C VAL A 247 21.97 8.19 22.01
N TYR A 248 22.39 7.06 22.53
CA TYR A 248 23.18 6.91 23.74
C TYR A 248 24.51 6.24 23.41
N VAL A 249 25.63 6.78 23.91
CA VAL A 249 26.96 6.21 23.80
C VAL A 249 27.66 6.28 25.13
N ASP A 250 28.50 5.29 25.40
CA ASP A 250 29.27 5.20 26.63
C ASP A 250 30.71 4.75 26.41
N SER A 251 31.53 4.98 27.46
CA SER A 251 32.84 4.38 27.63
C SER A 251 33.02 3.93 29.08
N ARG A 252 33.60 2.75 29.25
CA ARG A 252 33.91 2.14 30.54
C ARG A 252 35.36 2.33 30.92
N ILE A 253 36.24 2.49 29.91
CA ILE A 253 37.69 2.56 30.12
C ILE A 253 38.12 4.01 30.40
N ASN A 254 37.62 4.95 29.63
CA ASN A 254 38.09 6.34 29.67
C ASN A 254 37.08 7.27 30.35
N ALA A 255 37.50 7.91 31.45
CA ALA A 255 36.82 9.10 31.95
C ALA A 255 37.23 10.30 31.07
N ASN A 256 36.39 11.33 31.02
CA ASN A 256 36.61 12.55 30.23
C ASN A 256 36.80 12.30 28.72
N LEU A 257 36.24 11.20 28.19
CA LEU A 257 36.29 10.88 26.76
C LEU A 257 35.52 11.92 25.95
N PHE A 258 34.38 12.36 26.45
CA PHE A 258 33.48 13.25 25.76
C PHE A 258 33.59 14.67 26.32
N GLY A 259 33.83 15.64 25.46
CA GLY A 259 33.88 17.07 25.81
C GLY A 259 32.80 17.88 25.10
N PRO A 260 32.71 19.20 25.39
CA PRO A 260 31.68 20.08 24.79
C PRO A 260 31.63 20.02 23.26
N LYS A 261 32.77 19.89 22.60
CA LYS A 261 32.84 19.74 21.13
C LYS A 261 32.19 18.44 20.64
N HIS A 262 32.41 17.32 21.34
CA HIS A 262 31.76 16.05 20.99
C HIS A 262 30.25 16.15 21.15
N ARG A 263 29.74 16.90 22.13
CA ARG A 263 28.31 17.18 22.31
C ARG A 263 27.72 17.93 21.12
N GLU A 264 28.37 19.02 20.68
CA GLU A 264 27.90 19.82 19.54
C GLU A 264 27.87 18.99 18.26
N LEU A 265 28.92 18.24 18.01
CA LEU A 265 29.03 17.35 16.85
C LEU A 265 28.02 16.21 16.90
N LEU A 266 27.80 15.60 18.06
CA LEU A 266 26.77 14.56 18.21
C LEU A 266 25.37 15.11 17.98
N LEU A 267 25.07 16.32 18.47
CA LEU A 267 23.79 16.97 18.22
C LEU A 267 23.55 17.20 16.73
N ALA A 268 24.53 17.74 16.02
CA ALA A 268 24.44 17.95 14.57
C ALA A 268 24.28 16.62 13.82
N PHE A 269 24.99 15.57 14.25
CA PHE A 269 24.85 14.23 13.73
C PHE A 269 23.44 13.67 13.99
N CYS A 270 22.95 13.75 15.24
CA CYS A 270 21.63 13.28 15.62
C CYS A 270 20.51 13.98 14.86
N HIS A 271 20.69 15.24 14.52
CA HIS A 271 19.74 15.96 13.67
C HIS A 271 19.65 15.35 12.26
N GLN A 272 20.81 15.07 11.62
CA GLN A 272 20.83 14.40 10.32
C GLN A 272 20.33 12.95 10.39
N ALA A 273 20.72 12.23 11.43
CA ALA A 273 20.26 10.87 11.69
C ALA A 273 18.74 10.80 11.89
N ALA A 274 18.19 11.75 12.61
CA ALA A 274 16.74 11.84 12.85
C ALA A 274 15.98 11.99 11.52
N ILE A 275 16.45 12.86 10.62
CA ILE A 275 15.86 13.03 9.29
C ILE A 275 15.95 11.74 8.47
N ALA A 276 17.11 11.09 8.47
CA ALA A 276 17.31 9.85 7.71
C ALA A 276 16.41 8.71 8.24
N ILE A 277 16.29 8.57 9.56
CA ILE A 277 15.43 7.58 10.22
C ILE A 277 13.94 7.85 9.92
N ASP A 278 13.51 9.11 10.02
CA ASP A 278 12.13 9.50 9.73
C ASP A 278 11.77 9.22 8.26
N ASN A 279 12.65 9.57 7.33
CA ASN A 279 12.48 9.28 5.91
C ASN A 279 12.38 7.77 5.63
N ALA A 280 13.27 6.96 6.22
CA ALA A 280 13.26 5.52 6.06
C ALA A 280 11.97 4.89 6.65
N ARG A 281 11.49 5.38 7.79
CA ARG A 281 10.23 4.96 8.41
C ARG A 281 9.03 5.29 7.52
N LEU A 282 8.94 6.53 7.05
CA LEU A 282 7.88 6.96 6.14
C LEU A 282 7.87 6.13 4.86
N PHE A 283 9.05 5.83 4.31
CA PHE A 283 9.17 4.99 3.12
C PHE A 283 8.72 3.54 3.37
N ALA A 284 9.07 2.96 4.53
CA ALA A 284 8.63 1.62 4.92
C ALA A 284 7.11 1.57 5.11
N ASP A 285 6.51 2.56 5.77
CA ASP A 285 5.06 2.66 5.98
C ASP A 285 4.30 2.86 4.67
N LEU A 286 4.82 3.71 3.78
CA LEU A 286 4.25 3.91 2.44
C LEU A 286 4.29 2.61 1.63
N THR A 287 5.43 1.91 1.63
CA THR A 287 5.59 0.64 0.91
C THR A 287 4.63 -0.43 1.45
N ARG A 288 4.46 -0.51 2.78
CA ARG A 288 3.51 -1.42 3.42
C ARG A 288 2.06 -1.09 3.02
N THR A 289 1.72 0.20 3.00
CA THR A 289 0.38 0.66 2.62
C THR A 289 0.09 0.35 1.15
N ILE A 290 1.03 0.63 0.25
CA ILE A 290 0.89 0.30 -1.19
C ILE A 290 0.73 -1.21 -1.39
N ARG A 291 1.52 -2.03 -0.68
CA ARG A 291 1.39 -3.49 -0.75
C ARG A 291 -0.01 -3.93 -0.32
N LYS A 292 -0.50 -3.44 0.83
CA LYS A 292 -1.84 -3.76 1.34
C LYS A 292 -2.94 -3.37 0.35
N VAL A 293 -2.88 -2.15 -0.20
CA VAL A 293 -3.85 -1.70 -1.21
C VAL A 293 -3.84 -2.59 -2.45
N ASN A 294 -2.64 -3.01 -2.92
CA ASN A 294 -2.53 -3.91 -4.06
C ASN A 294 -3.06 -5.32 -3.74
N GLU A 295 -2.78 -5.84 -2.55
CA GLU A 295 -3.31 -7.15 -2.09
C GLU A 295 -4.84 -7.10 -1.99
N ASP A 296 -5.40 -6.05 -1.39
CA ASP A 296 -6.85 -5.84 -1.28
C ASP A 296 -7.50 -5.72 -2.67
N LYS A 297 -6.87 -4.97 -3.58
CA LYS A 297 -7.34 -4.85 -4.96
C LYS A 297 -7.32 -6.21 -5.66
N GLN A 298 -6.22 -6.96 -5.58
CA GLN A 298 -6.10 -8.28 -6.20
C GLN A 298 -7.10 -9.28 -5.62
N TYR A 299 -7.34 -9.21 -4.31
CA TYR A 299 -8.38 -10.02 -3.65
C TYR A 299 -9.77 -9.69 -4.20
N MET A 300 -10.11 -8.42 -4.34
CA MET A 300 -11.38 -8.00 -4.95
C MET A 300 -11.51 -8.44 -6.41
N ASP A 301 -10.45 -8.27 -7.22
CA ASP A 301 -10.44 -8.71 -8.62
C ASP A 301 -10.66 -10.23 -8.74
N ASN A 302 -10.04 -11.03 -7.84
CA ASN A 302 -10.24 -12.47 -7.79
C ASN A 302 -11.68 -12.84 -7.40
N ILE A 303 -12.27 -12.16 -6.40
CA ILE A 303 -13.68 -12.35 -6.04
C ILE A 303 -14.57 -12.06 -7.24
N PHE A 304 -14.42 -10.90 -7.88
CA PHE A 304 -15.22 -10.51 -9.04
C PHE A 304 -15.11 -11.51 -10.20
N SER A 305 -13.93 -12.07 -10.43
CA SER A 305 -13.71 -13.08 -11.49
C SER A 305 -14.28 -14.46 -11.13
N SER A 306 -14.34 -14.80 -9.83
CA SER A 306 -14.85 -16.11 -9.37
C SER A 306 -16.37 -16.18 -9.23
N ILE A 307 -17.06 -15.04 -9.18
CA ILE A 307 -18.52 -14.98 -9.10
C ILE A 307 -19.11 -15.51 -10.42
N ALA A 308 -19.98 -16.53 -10.31
CA ALA A 308 -20.66 -17.11 -11.47
C ALA A 308 -21.67 -16.13 -12.12
N ASN A 309 -22.13 -15.14 -11.37
CA ASN A 309 -23.05 -14.12 -11.86
C ASN A 309 -22.31 -13.04 -12.63
N GLY A 310 -22.89 -12.58 -13.73
CA GLY A 310 -22.40 -11.43 -14.47
C GLY A 310 -22.49 -10.15 -13.62
N VAL A 311 -21.39 -9.42 -13.49
CA VAL A 311 -21.36 -8.14 -12.77
C VAL A 311 -20.91 -7.05 -13.73
N ILE A 312 -21.73 -6.00 -13.82
CA ILE A 312 -21.48 -4.82 -14.64
C ILE A 312 -21.70 -3.60 -13.78
N THR A 313 -20.74 -2.68 -13.74
CA THR A 313 -20.92 -1.40 -13.06
C THR A 313 -20.76 -0.24 -14.02
N THR A 314 -21.44 0.85 -13.70
CA THR A 314 -21.28 2.12 -14.41
C THR A 314 -20.93 3.22 -13.43
N ASP A 315 -20.30 4.28 -13.92
CA ASP A 315 -20.15 5.52 -13.15
C ASP A 315 -21.46 6.33 -13.14
N SER A 316 -21.43 7.50 -12.49
CA SER A 316 -22.56 8.45 -12.43
C SER A 316 -22.97 8.98 -13.81
N SER A 317 -22.09 8.95 -14.79
CA SER A 317 -22.35 9.36 -16.19
C SER A 317 -22.98 8.25 -17.02
N GLY A 318 -22.96 7.00 -16.54
CA GLY A 318 -23.45 5.81 -17.23
C GLY A 318 -22.39 5.13 -18.10
N ILE A 319 -21.10 5.46 -17.90
CA ILE A 319 -19.99 4.79 -18.57
C ILE A 319 -19.70 3.49 -17.81
N VAL A 320 -19.56 2.38 -18.53
CA VAL A 320 -19.24 1.06 -17.96
C VAL A 320 -17.82 1.09 -17.39
N THR A 321 -17.71 0.85 -16.09
CA THR A 321 -16.43 0.81 -15.35
C THR A 321 -15.93 -0.60 -15.08
N THR A 322 -16.86 -1.55 -14.87
CA THR A 322 -16.53 -2.96 -14.63
C THR A 322 -17.40 -3.87 -15.49
N PHE A 323 -16.81 -4.94 -16.01
CA PHE A 323 -17.49 -5.96 -16.78
C PHE A 323 -16.74 -7.29 -16.55
N ASN A 324 -17.26 -8.16 -15.66
CA ASN A 324 -16.56 -9.38 -15.28
C ASN A 324 -16.66 -10.50 -16.32
N ASP A 325 -15.85 -11.54 -16.15
CA ASP A 325 -15.80 -12.69 -17.08
C ASP A 325 -17.13 -13.43 -17.16
N ALA A 326 -17.89 -13.50 -16.09
CA ALA A 326 -19.21 -14.13 -16.11
C ALA A 326 -20.20 -13.32 -16.98
N ALA A 327 -20.20 -11.98 -16.88
CA ALA A 327 -21.00 -11.14 -17.77
C ALA A 327 -20.58 -11.31 -19.23
N ALA A 328 -19.28 -11.43 -19.49
CA ALA A 328 -18.75 -11.69 -20.85
C ALA A 328 -19.26 -13.00 -21.42
N LYS A 329 -19.27 -14.06 -20.62
CA LYS A 329 -19.79 -15.39 -21.00
C LYS A 329 -21.29 -15.39 -21.20
N ILE A 330 -22.04 -14.83 -20.27
CA ILE A 330 -23.53 -14.79 -20.33
C ILE A 330 -23.99 -13.96 -21.52
N LEU A 331 -23.42 -12.75 -21.70
CA LEU A 331 -23.84 -11.83 -22.75
C LEU A 331 -23.12 -12.05 -24.09
N ARG A 332 -22.14 -12.95 -24.15
CA ARG A 332 -21.29 -13.18 -25.34
C ARG A 332 -20.69 -11.86 -25.88
N MET A 333 -20.04 -11.12 -24.98
CA MET A 333 -19.40 -9.83 -25.28
C MET A 333 -17.99 -9.79 -24.74
N ASP A 334 -17.05 -9.19 -25.48
CA ASP A 334 -15.71 -8.92 -24.95
C ASP A 334 -15.77 -7.73 -23.97
N PRO A 335 -15.22 -7.84 -22.75
CA PRO A 335 -15.12 -6.73 -21.80
C PRO A 335 -14.50 -5.47 -22.40
N LYS A 336 -13.54 -5.60 -23.32
CA LYS A 336 -12.88 -4.48 -24.02
C LYS A 336 -13.84 -3.67 -24.89
N ASP A 337 -14.92 -4.30 -25.35
CA ASP A 337 -15.94 -3.61 -26.13
C ASP A 337 -16.94 -2.84 -25.27
N ALA A 338 -17.00 -3.13 -23.98
CA ALA A 338 -17.94 -2.56 -23.04
C ALA A 338 -17.29 -1.50 -22.14
N ILE A 339 -16.14 -1.80 -21.54
CA ILE A 339 -15.47 -0.92 -20.58
C ILE A 339 -15.07 0.41 -21.23
N GLY A 340 -15.35 1.52 -20.53
CA GLY A 340 -15.07 2.88 -20.99
C GLY A 340 -16.10 3.43 -21.96
N LYS A 341 -17.13 2.67 -22.33
CA LYS A 341 -18.22 3.13 -23.22
C LYS A 341 -19.52 3.32 -22.43
N HIS A 342 -20.36 4.21 -22.89
CA HIS A 342 -21.66 4.46 -22.27
C HIS A 342 -22.60 3.25 -22.48
N HIS A 343 -23.31 2.81 -21.43
CA HIS A 343 -24.16 1.61 -21.45
C HIS A 343 -25.16 1.58 -22.61
N LYS A 344 -25.69 2.73 -23.05
CA LYS A 344 -26.61 2.83 -24.20
C LYS A 344 -25.95 2.37 -25.50
N VAL A 345 -24.66 2.62 -25.69
CA VAL A 345 -23.90 2.20 -26.87
C VAL A 345 -23.57 0.72 -26.76
N VAL A 346 -23.13 0.27 -25.59
CA VAL A 346 -22.75 -1.13 -25.32
C VAL A 346 -23.93 -2.08 -25.56
N PHE A 347 -25.12 -1.72 -25.06
CA PHE A 347 -26.31 -2.59 -25.16
C PHE A 347 -27.27 -2.22 -26.30
N ALA A 348 -26.89 -1.30 -27.19
CA ALA A 348 -27.70 -0.93 -28.36
C ALA A 348 -28.00 -2.11 -29.29
N ALA A 349 -27.04 -3.03 -29.44
CA ALA A 349 -27.18 -4.23 -30.26
C ALA A 349 -27.99 -5.36 -29.59
N ARG A 350 -28.40 -5.20 -28.32
CA ARG A 350 -29.13 -6.20 -27.53
C ARG A 350 -30.33 -5.58 -26.77
N PRO A 351 -31.25 -4.93 -27.45
CA PRO A 351 -32.38 -4.24 -26.82
C PRO A 351 -33.30 -5.21 -26.07
N GLN A 352 -33.36 -6.49 -26.53
CA GLN A 352 -34.18 -7.53 -25.93
C GLN A 352 -33.81 -7.86 -24.47
N VAL A 353 -32.56 -7.61 -24.05
CA VAL A 353 -32.12 -7.83 -22.68
C VAL A 353 -32.60 -6.72 -21.73
N GLY A 354 -32.95 -5.53 -22.25
CA GLY A 354 -33.51 -4.42 -21.48
C GLY A 354 -32.56 -3.80 -20.45
N ILE A 355 -31.26 -4.13 -20.50
CA ILE A 355 -30.26 -3.64 -19.54
C ILE A 355 -30.16 -2.12 -19.56
N SER A 356 -30.12 -1.52 -20.75
CA SER A 356 -29.96 -0.07 -20.88
C SER A 356 -31.12 0.71 -20.28
N GLU A 357 -32.33 0.18 -20.43
CA GLU A 357 -33.57 0.75 -19.83
C GLU A 357 -33.55 0.63 -18.31
N MET A 358 -33.20 -0.54 -17.79
CA MET A 358 -33.09 -0.76 -16.35
C MET A 358 -32.05 0.14 -15.69
N LEU A 359 -30.87 0.29 -16.28
CA LEU A 359 -29.82 1.18 -15.79
C LEU A 359 -30.28 2.66 -15.83
N GLN A 360 -31.03 3.05 -16.86
CA GLN A 360 -31.58 4.41 -16.94
C GLN A 360 -32.65 4.64 -15.88
N ASN A 361 -33.56 3.70 -15.68
CA ASN A 361 -34.63 3.80 -14.66
C ASN A 361 -34.05 3.79 -13.23
N ALA A 362 -33.06 2.94 -12.95
CA ALA A 362 -32.38 2.95 -11.68
C ALA A 362 -31.67 4.26 -11.38
N ARG A 363 -31.13 4.94 -12.40
CA ARG A 363 -30.51 6.25 -12.27
C ARG A 363 -31.53 7.35 -11.89
N ILE A 364 -32.77 7.24 -12.32
CA ILE A 364 -33.83 8.20 -12.02
C ILE A 364 -34.44 7.94 -10.62
N GLN A 365 -34.51 6.67 -10.22
CA GLN A 365 -35.17 6.23 -8.98
C GLN A 365 -34.25 6.11 -7.77
N HIS A 366 -32.97 6.54 -7.87
CA HIS A 366 -31.93 6.33 -6.84
C HIS A 366 -32.23 6.99 -5.47
N GLU A 367 -33.24 7.85 -5.35
CA GLU A 367 -33.58 8.51 -4.09
C GLU A 367 -34.01 7.54 -2.96
N HIS A 368 -34.25 6.24 -3.25
CA HIS A 368 -34.84 5.31 -2.29
C HIS A 368 -34.02 4.04 -2.00
N GLY A 369 -32.81 3.89 -2.54
CA GLY A 369 -31.92 2.74 -2.23
C GLY A 369 -32.51 1.35 -2.59
N THR A 370 -33.58 1.31 -3.38
CA THR A 370 -34.31 0.08 -3.73
C THR A 370 -33.60 -0.68 -4.83
N MET A 371 -33.32 -1.96 -4.57
CA MET A 371 -32.84 -2.90 -5.59
C MET A 371 -33.99 -3.22 -6.55
N VAL A 372 -33.80 -2.93 -7.83
CA VAL A 372 -34.75 -3.27 -8.89
C VAL A 372 -34.40 -4.66 -9.44
N THR A 373 -35.37 -5.57 -9.43
CA THR A 373 -35.23 -6.94 -9.96
C THR A 373 -36.12 -7.15 -11.16
N ARG A 374 -35.59 -7.75 -12.21
CA ARG A 374 -36.37 -8.13 -13.40
C ARG A 374 -35.91 -9.50 -13.90
N SER A 375 -36.87 -10.41 -14.09
CA SER A 375 -36.63 -11.69 -14.77
C SER A 375 -37.05 -11.57 -16.24
N ILE A 376 -36.16 -12.01 -17.13
CA ILE A 376 -36.40 -11.93 -18.57
C ILE A 376 -36.06 -13.26 -19.24
N ASP A 377 -36.86 -13.61 -20.24
CA ASP A 377 -36.58 -14.62 -21.23
C ASP A 377 -36.19 -13.90 -22.54
N CYS A 378 -35.01 -14.13 -23.03
CA CYS A 378 -34.53 -13.47 -24.25
C CYS A 378 -33.59 -14.38 -25.06
N GLU A 379 -33.42 -14.06 -26.32
CA GLU A 379 -32.45 -14.73 -27.18
C GLU A 379 -31.16 -13.92 -27.26
N ILE A 380 -30.04 -14.57 -26.93
CA ILE A 380 -28.70 -13.96 -27.05
C ILE A 380 -27.97 -14.61 -28.24
N PRO A 381 -27.46 -13.82 -29.20
CA PRO A 381 -26.69 -14.33 -30.32
C PRO A 381 -25.52 -15.20 -29.84
N GLY A 382 -25.50 -16.47 -30.28
CA GLY A 382 -24.47 -17.46 -29.90
C GLY A 382 -24.69 -18.17 -28.55
N ALA A 383 -25.75 -17.84 -27.80
CA ALA A 383 -26.17 -18.58 -26.61
C ALA A 383 -27.57 -19.18 -26.74
N GLY A 384 -28.41 -18.69 -27.69
CA GLY A 384 -29.79 -19.10 -27.87
C GLY A 384 -30.73 -18.49 -26.82
N GLU A 385 -31.85 -19.19 -26.54
CA GLU A 385 -32.79 -18.77 -25.49
C GLU A 385 -32.17 -18.91 -24.10
N VAL A 386 -32.18 -17.82 -23.35
CA VAL A 386 -31.66 -17.71 -21.99
C VAL A 386 -32.72 -17.13 -21.05
N ASN A 387 -32.67 -17.56 -19.78
CA ASN A 387 -33.47 -16.98 -18.69
C ASN A 387 -32.53 -16.25 -17.75
N LEU A 388 -32.65 -14.92 -17.68
CA LEU A 388 -31.78 -14.05 -16.87
C LEU A 388 -32.59 -13.36 -15.77
N ASN A 389 -32.05 -13.37 -14.55
CA ASN A 389 -32.49 -12.48 -13.49
C ASN A 389 -31.50 -11.30 -13.39
N LEU A 390 -32.02 -10.09 -13.55
CA LEU A 390 -31.26 -8.86 -13.50
C LEU A 390 -31.55 -8.15 -12.17
N TYR A 391 -30.50 -7.81 -11.44
CA TYR A 391 -30.56 -7.06 -10.19
C TYR A 391 -29.80 -5.76 -10.37
N VAL A 392 -30.45 -4.63 -10.17
CA VAL A 392 -29.84 -3.30 -10.31
C VAL A 392 -29.90 -2.56 -9.00
N SER A 393 -28.77 -2.02 -8.56
CA SER A 393 -28.65 -1.21 -7.35
C SER A 393 -27.78 0.00 -7.59
N ALA A 394 -28.04 1.10 -6.86
CA ALA A 394 -27.18 2.27 -6.85
C ALA A 394 -25.88 1.97 -6.07
N LEU A 395 -24.76 2.49 -6.56
CA LEU A 395 -23.51 2.54 -5.84
C LEU A 395 -23.38 3.91 -5.17
N LEU A 396 -23.11 3.91 -3.88
CA LEU A 396 -22.99 5.11 -3.06
C LEU A 396 -21.58 5.21 -2.46
N ASP A 397 -21.10 6.43 -2.27
CA ASP A 397 -19.88 6.69 -1.53
C ASP A 397 -20.13 6.70 0.00
N THR A 398 -19.07 6.95 0.79
CA THR A 398 -19.16 7.04 2.25
C THR A 398 -20.01 8.21 2.76
N GLN A 399 -20.35 9.17 1.89
CA GLN A 399 -21.19 10.33 2.15
C GLN A 399 -22.62 10.18 1.61
N ASN A 400 -22.97 8.97 1.12
CA ASN A 400 -24.25 8.67 0.50
C ASN A 400 -24.51 9.36 -0.85
N ASN A 401 -23.45 9.86 -1.52
CA ASN A 401 -23.59 10.40 -2.88
C ASN A 401 -23.59 9.26 -3.89
N HIS A 402 -24.39 9.40 -4.94
CA HIS A 402 -24.47 8.45 -6.03
C HIS A 402 -23.19 8.48 -6.89
N ILE A 403 -22.43 7.40 -6.88
CA ILE A 403 -21.19 7.26 -7.66
C ILE A 403 -21.35 6.38 -8.91
N GLY A 404 -22.44 5.62 -9.00
CA GLY A 404 -22.70 4.75 -10.13
C GLY A 404 -23.81 3.75 -9.89
N ILE A 405 -23.91 2.76 -10.76
CA ILE A 405 -24.91 1.69 -10.70
C ILE A 405 -24.21 0.36 -10.85
N ALA A 406 -24.63 -0.63 -10.05
CA ALA A 406 -24.27 -2.03 -10.20
C ALA A 406 -25.45 -2.82 -10.79
N LEU A 407 -25.16 -3.63 -11.80
CA LEU A 407 -26.03 -4.62 -12.39
C LEU A 407 -25.45 -6.00 -12.15
N VAL A 408 -26.23 -6.89 -11.54
CA VAL A 408 -25.89 -8.32 -11.40
C VAL A 408 -26.82 -9.13 -12.30
N ILE A 409 -26.25 -10.04 -13.06
CA ILE A 409 -26.94 -10.92 -14.02
C ILE A 409 -26.79 -12.36 -13.52
N ASP A 410 -27.89 -12.98 -13.15
CA ASP A 410 -27.97 -14.38 -12.73
C ASP A 410 -28.59 -15.19 -13.89
N ASP A 411 -27.79 -16.08 -14.49
CA ASP A 411 -28.25 -16.98 -15.56
C ASP A 411 -28.91 -18.23 -14.96
N ARG A 412 -30.22 -18.30 -15.10
CA ARG A 412 -31.03 -19.43 -14.64
C ARG A 412 -31.47 -20.39 -15.75
N THR A 413 -30.85 -20.29 -16.90
CA THR A 413 -31.25 -21.08 -18.08
C THR A 413 -31.21 -22.59 -17.81
N GLU A 414 -30.12 -23.08 -17.25
CA GLU A 414 -29.99 -24.52 -16.92
C GLU A 414 -30.99 -24.94 -15.85
N LEU A 415 -31.20 -24.14 -14.80
CA LEU A 415 -32.18 -24.42 -13.76
C LEU A 415 -33.59 -24.50 -14.34
N LYS A 416 -33.97 -23.54 -15.18
CA LYS A 416 -35.29 -23.52 -15.82
C LYS A 416 -35.49 -24.73 -16.74
N ARG A 417 -34.46 -25.09 -17.54
CA ARG A 417 -34.48 -26.29 -18.39
C ARG A 417 -34.61 -27.57 -17.57
N SER A 418 -33.86 -27.71 -16.50
CA SER A 418 -33.90 -28.86 -15.60
C SER A 418 -35.29 -29.00 -14.93
N VAL A 419 -35.83 -27.88 -14.43
CA VAL A 419 -37.19 -27.87 -13.84
C VAL A 419 -38.27 -28.23 -14.88
N ALA A 420 -38.15 -27.68 -16.11
CA ALA A 420 -39.08 -28.01 -17.20
C ALA A 420 -39.00 -29.50 -17.59
N GLN A 421 -37.78 -30.03 -17.72
CA GLN A 421 -37.53 -31.43 -18.01
C GLN A 421 -38.05 -32.34 -16.89
N GLY A 422 -37.85 -31.97 -15.63
CA GLY A 422 -38.42 -32.68 -14.47
C GLY A 422 -39.95 -32.72 -14.49
N LYS A 423 -40.59 -31.59 -14.81
CA LYS A 423 -42.03 -31.52 -14.97
C LYS A 423 -42.55 -32.41 -16.11
N GLU A 424 -41.83 -32.44 -17.25
CA GLU A 424 -42.23 -33.26 -18.36
C GLU A 424 -42.09 -34.77 -18.05
N VAL A 425 -40.97 -35.17 -17.43
CA VAL A 425 -40.76 -36.55 -16.97
C VAL A 425 -41.88 -36.93 -15.99
N ARG A 426 -42.24 -36.04 -15.02
CA ARG A 426 -43.31 -36.25 -14.09
C ARG A 426 -44.67 -36.41 -14.83
N ARG A 427 -44.96 -35.56 -15.82
CA ARG A 427 -46.20 -35.61 -16.61
C ARG A 427 -46.33 -36.93 -17.38
N ILE A 428 -45.23 -37.43 -17.93
CA ILE A 428 -45.21 -38.75 -18.60
C ILE A 428 -45.47 -39.85 -17.59
N PHE A 429 -44.87 -39.78 -16.40
CA PHE A 429 -45.01 -40.80 -15.37
C PHE A 429 -46.46 -40.81 -14.80
N GLU A 430 -47.10 -39.63 -14.64
CA GLU A 430 -48.49 -39.49 -14.19
C GLU A 430 -49.52 -40.04 -15.18
N ARG A 431 -49.13 -40.37 -16.42
CA ARG A 431 -50.02 -41.07 -17.36
C ARG A 431 -50.13 -42.56 -17.08
N TYR A 432 -49.13 -43.16 -16.46
CA TYR A 432 -49.06 -44.60 -16.25
C TYR A 432 -49.20 -45.02 -14.80
N VAL A 433 -48.99 -44.07 -13.88
CA VAL A 433 -49.01 -44.32 -12.43
C VAL A 433 -49.93 -43.30 -11.77
N HIS A 434 -50.78 -43.79 -10.87
CA HIS A 434 -51.71 -42.92 -10.14
C HIS A 434 -50.94 -41.78 -9.42
N PRO A 435 -51.43 -40.54 -9.46
CA PRO A 435 -50.73 -39.37 -8.88
C PRO A 435 -50.30 -39.53 -7.42
N ASN A 436 -51.14 -40.19 -6.58
CA ASN A 436 -50.80 -40.45 -5.19
C ASN A 436 -49.59 -41.37 -5.02
N VAL A 437 -49.42 -42.35 -5.91
CA VAL A 437 -48.26 -43.26 -5.93
C VAL A 437 -47.00 -42.48 -6.32
N VAL A 438 -47.12 -41.62 -7.34
CA VAL A 438 -46.00 -40.74 -7.78
C VAL A 438 -45.56 -39.81 -6.63
N GLN A 439 -46.52 -39.21 -5.92
CA GLN A 439 -46.18 -38.35 -4.77
C GLN A 439 -45.50 -39.12 -3.63
N GLN A 440 -45.89 -40.36 -3.38
CA GLN A 440 -45.28 -41.17 -2.34
C GLN A 440 -43.86 -41.58 -2.72
N LEU A 441 -43.62 -41.97 -3.96
CA LEU A 441 -42.28 -42.29 -4.48
C LEU A 441 -41.32 -41.09 -4.45
N ILE A 442 -41.84 -39.88 -4.67
CA ILE A 442 -41.05 -38.64 -4.54
C ILE A 442 -40.71 -38.36 -3.07
N LYS A 443 -41.62 -38.65 -2.14
CA LYS A 443 -41.41 -38.43 -0.69
C LYS A 443 -40.45 -39.45 -0.08
N ASP A 444 -40.50 -40.69 -0.57
CA ASP A 444 -39.63 -41.79 -0.11
C ASP A 444 -38.90 -42.42 -1.29
N PRO A 445 -37.72 -41.88 -1.68
CA PRO A 445 -36.89 -42.44 -2.74
C PRO A 445 -36.42 -43.87 -2.46
N MET A 446 -36.40 -44.32 -1.21
CA MET A 446 -35.99 -45.68 -0.85
C MET A 446 -37.04 -46.72 -1.24
N ALA A 447 -38.28 -46.32 -1.46
CA ALA A 447 -39.35 -47.19 -1.98
C ALA A 447 -39.08 -47.68 -3.42
N LEU A 448 -38.10 -47.10 -4.14
CA LEU A 448 -37.64 -47.51 -5.48
C LEU A 448 -36.49 -48.53 -5.44
N ASN A 449 -35.99 -48.88 -4.26
CA ASN A 449 -34.91 -49.89 -4.19
C ASN A 449 -35.41 -51.25 -4.71
N LEU A 450 -34.53 -51.87 -5.50
CA LEU A 450 -34.76 -53.22 -6.01
C LEU A 450 -34.89 -54.19 -4.87
N GLY A 451 -36.10 -54.65 -4.60
CA GLY A 451 -36.47 -55.62 -3.58
C GLY A 451 -37.93 -55.99 -3.72
N GLY A 452 -38.29 -57.18 -3.43
CA GLY A 452 -39.68 -57.63 -3.45
C GLY A 452 -40.27 -57.54 -2.06
N GLU A 453 -41.54 -57.13 -1.96
CA GLU A 453 -42.34 -57.20 -0.76
C GLU A 453 -43.49 -58.19 -0.99
N THR A 454 -43.74 -59.02 0.00
CA THR A 454 -44.87 -59.94 -0.09
C THR A 454 -46.10 -59.22 0.47
N LYS A 455 -47.10 -58.97 -0.38
CA LYS A 455 -48.38 -58.35 -0.03
C LYS A 455 -49.55 -59.20 -0.53
N GLU A 456 -50.64 -59.17 0.21
CA GLU A 456 -51.94 -59.66 -0.29
C GLU A 456 -52.48 -58.58 -1.19
N ILE A 457 -52.73 -58.90 -2.46
CA ILE A 457 -53.25 -57.98 -3.48
C ILE A 457 -54.42 -58.57 -4.22
N SER A 458 -55.32 -57.70 -4.68
CA SER A 458 -56.30 -58.04 -5.70
C SER A 458 -55.75 -57.73 -7.09
N VAL A 459 -55.94 -58.65 -8.02
CA VAL A 459 -55.48 -58.48 -9.40
C VAL A 459 -56.65 -58.51 -10.34
N VAL A 460 -56.77 -57.50 -11.19
CA VAL A 460 -57.80 -57.38 -12.22
C VAL A 460 -57.17 -57.58 -13.59
N PHE A 461 -57.72 -58.50 -14.36
CA PHE A 461 -57.40 -58.62 -15.80
C PHE A 461 -58.69 -58.28 -16.56
N ALA A 462 -58.60 -57.31 -17.46
CA ALA A 462 -59.69 -56.91 -18.34
C ALA A 462 -59.23 -57.03 -19.78
N ASP A 463 -60.10 -57.59 -20.63
CA ASP A 463 -59.79 -57.88 -22.05
C ASP A 463 -60.94 -57.50 -22.94
N ILE A 464 -60.70 -57.13 -24.21
CA ILE A 464 -61.79 -56.80 -25.16
C ILE A 464 -62.27 -58.08 -25.83
N ARG A 465 -63.55 -58.44 -25.49
CA ARG A 465 -64.12 -59.63 -26.08
C ARG A 465 -64.29 -59.49 -27.61
N GLY A 466 -63.64 -60.37 -28.36
CA GLY A 466 -63.68 -60.39 -29.82
C GLY A 466 -62.74 -59.40 -30.52
N TYR A 467 -61.77 -58.87 -29.80
CA TYR A 467 -60.76 -57.93 -30.35
C TYR A 467 -60.14 -58.41 -31.67
N THR A 468 -59.74 -59.68 -31.78
CA THR A 468 -59.13 -60.24 -32.97
C THR A 468 -60.04 -60.11 -34.23
N ARG A 469 -61.33 -60.36 -34.09
CA ARG A 469 -62.29 -60.18 -35.23
C ARG A 469 -62.51 -58.70 -35.53
N LEU A 470 -62.49 -57.85 -34.53
CA LEU A 470 -62.67 -56.41 -34.66
C LEU A 470 -61.49 -55.80 -35.38
N SER A 471 -60.27 -56.21 -35.02
CA SER A 471 -59.02 -55.72 -35.61
C SER A 471 -58.86 -56.16 -37.09
N GLU A 472 -59.41 -57.30 -37.47
CA GLU A 472 -59.42 -57.74 -38.87
C GLU A 472 -60.44 -56.95 -39.73
N SER A 473 -61.47 -56.41 -39.13
CA SER A 473 -62.57 -55.72 -39.80
C SER A 473 -62.48 -54.21 -39.88
N MET A 474 -61.58 -53.61 -39.14
CA MET A 474 -61.43 -52.16 -39.02
C MET A 474 -60.11 -51.66 -39.61
N ALA A 475 -60.08 -50.40 -40.06
CA ALA A 475 -58.86 -49.75 -40.41
C ALA A 475 -57.94 -49.58 -39.18
N PRO A 476 -56.61 -49.75 -39.31
CA PRO A 476 -55.69 -49.72 -38.17
C PRO A 476 -55.79 -48.45 -37.30
N GLU A 477 -56.03 -47.32 -37.92
CA GLU A 477 -56.15 -46.03 -37.22
C GLU A 477 -57.44 -45.96 -36.37
N GLN A 478 -58.56 -46.48 -36.92
CA GLN A 478 -59.84 -46.55 -36.17
C GLN A 478 -59.73 -47.53 -35.01
N MET A 479 -59.04 -48.64 -35.23
CA MET A 479 -58.81 -49.66 -34.20
C MET A 479 -57.97 -49.09 -33.04
N MET A 480 -56.89 -48.35 -33.37
CA MET A 480 -56.04 -47.67 -32.36
C MET A 480 -56.82 -46.62 -31.56
N ASN A 481 -57.69 -45.85 -32.23
CA ASN A 481 -58.53 -44.85 -31.55
C ASN A 481 -59.56 -45.54 -30.62
N LEU A 482 -60.18 -46.64 -31.05
CA LEU A 482 -61.07 -47.41 -30.22
C LEU A 482 -60.36 -48.00 -29.00
N LEU A 483 -59.20 -48.61 -29.22
CA LEU A 483 -58.38 -49.22 -28.19
C LEU A 483 -57.94 -48.18 -27.16
N ASN A 484 -57.44 -47.03 -27.61
CA ASN A 484 -57.02 -45.94 -26.74
C ASN A 484 -58.20 -45.38 -25.90
N SER A 485 -59.38 -45.24 -26.53
CA SER A 485 -60.58 -44.77 -25.81
C SER A 485 -61.03 -45.80 -24.77
N TYR A 486 -61.05 -47.09 -25.10
CA TYR A 486 -61.41 -48.16 -24.20
C TYR A 486 -60.44 -48.28 -23.03
N LEU A 487 -59.15 -48.37 -23.32
CA LEU A 487 -58.12 -48.45 -22.29
C LEU A 487 -58.09 -47.18 -21.43
N GLY A 488 -58.34 -45.99 -22.02
CA GLY A 488 -58.46 -44.73 -21.27
C GLY A 488 -59.55 -44.76 -20.21
N ILE A 489 -60.76 -45.20 -20.59
CA ILE A 489 -61.89 -45.32 -19.64
C ILE A 489 -61.58 -46.33 -18.54
N MET A 490 -61.01 -47.49 -18.89
CA MET A 490 -60.60 -48.50 -17.91
C MET A 490 -59.54 -47.98 -16.93
N VAL A 491 -58.58 -47.22 -17.39
CA VAL A 491 -57.55 -46.62 -16.53
C VAL A 491 -58.16 -45.60 -15.61
N GLU A 492 -59.07 -44.74 -16.10
CA GLU A 492 -59.76 -43.75 -15.28
C GLU A 492 -60.56 -44.39 -14.15
N GLU A 493 -61.33 -45.51 -14.42
CA GLU A 493 -62.07 -46.21 -13.40
C GLU A 493 -61.19 -46.92 -12.37
N ILE A 494 -60.06 -47.54 -12.83
CA ILE A 494 -59.06 -48.12 -11.92
C ILE A 494 -58.45 -47.06 -11.03
N TRP A 495 -58.15 -45.91 -11.58
CA TRP A 495 -57.59 -44.78 -10.79
C TRP A 495 -58.59 -44.16 -9.84
N HIS A 496 -59.87 -44.11 -10.24
CA HIS A 496 -60.91 -43.64 -9.36
C HIS A 496 -61.01 -44.51 -8.09
N GLU A 497 -60.82 -45.80 -8.22
CA GLU A 497 -60.79 -46.77 -7.11
C GLU A 497 -59.38 -46.94 -6.54
N GLU A 498 -58.45 -45.99 -6.85
CA GLU A 498 -57.03 -45.95 -6.39
C GLU A 498 -56.23 -47.21 -6.73
N GLY A 499 -56.60 -47.94 -7.77
CA GLY A 499 -55.86 -49.08 -8.31
C GLY A 499 -54.61 -48.63 -9.08
N THR A 500 -53.67 -49.56 -9.27
CA THR A 500 -52.42 -49.32 -10.02
C THR A 500 -52.45 -50.18 -11.27
N VAL A 501 -52.40 -49.54 -12.44
CA VAL A 501 -52.21 -50.24 -13.73
C VAL A 501 -50.77 -50.71 -13.83
N THR A 502 -50.54 -52.01 -14.00
CA THR A 502 -49.19 -52.62 -14.07
C THR A 502 -48.74 -52.90 -15.47
N ALA A 503 -49.65 -53.27 -16.39
CA ALA A 503 -49.29 -53.57 -17.79
C ALA A 503 -50.52 -53.43 -18.71
N PHE A 504 -50.21 -53.08 -19.97
CA PHE A 504 -51.06 -53.29 -21.12
C PHE A 504 -50.53 -54.48 -21.91
N ILE A 505 -51.31 -55.47 -22.14
CA ILE A 505 -50.95 -56.72 -22.83
C ILE A 505 -51.81 -56.84 -24.08
N GLY A 506 -51.38 -56.16 -25.16
CA GLY A 506 -52.23 -56.04 -26.37
C GLY A 506 -53.47 -55.18 -26.08
N ASP A 507 -54.66 -55.81 -26.18
CA ASP A 507 -55.95 -55.25 -25.87
C ASP A 507 -56.39 -55.49 -24.41
N ALA A 508 -55.59 -56.21 -23.64
CA ALA A 508 -55.81 -56.48 -22.24
C ALA A 508 -55.08 -55.48 -21.33
N LEU A 509 -55.69 -55.23 -20.19
CA LEU A 509 -55.14 -54.40 -19.12
C LEU A 509 -55.00 -55.25 -17.87
N MET A 510 -53.90 -55.10 -17.17
CA MET A 510 -53.66 -55.66 -15.85
C MET A 510 -53.53 -54.55 -14.83
N ALA A 511 -54.29 -54.64 -13.75
CA ALA A 511 -54.22 -53.72 -12.63
C ALA A 511 -54.16 -54.48 -11.30
N ILE A 512 -53.58 -53.84 -10.31
CA ILE A 512 -53.47 -54.35 -8.95
C ILE A 512 -54.02 -53.33 -7.94
N PHE A 513 -54.59 -53.85 -6.83
CA PHE A 513 -55.07 -53.10 -5.69
C PHE A 513 -54.34 -53.57 -4.44
N ASN A 514 -54.18 -52.73 -3.43
CA ASN A 514 -53.38 -52.90 -2.22
C ASN A 514 -51.84 -52.84 -2.44
N ALA A 515 -51.42 -52.40 -3.64
CA ALA A 515 -50.01 -52.15 -3.91
C ALA A 515 -49.87 -51.05 -4.98
N PRO A 516 -48.88 -50.17 -4.86
CA PRO A 516 -47.92 -50.04 -3.76
C PRO A 516 -48.52 -49.46 -2.51
N LEU A 517 -49.65 -48.74 -2.61
CA LEU A 517 -50.40 -48.16 -1.47
C LEU A 517 -51.26 -49.20 -0.78
N PRO A 518 -51.24 -49.29 0.57
CA PRO A 518 -52.11 -50.21 1.28
C PRO A 518 -53.56 -49.78 1.19
N GLN A 519 -54.46 -50.74 0.91
CA GLN A 519 -55.89 -50.56 0.80
C GLN A 519 -56.58 -51.70 1.55
N GLY A 520 -57.13 -51.46 2.70
CA GLY A 520 -57.77 -52.47 3.55
C GLY A 520 -59.03 -53.13 2.91
N ASP A 521 -59.61 -52.48 1.90
CA ASP A 521 -60.83 -52.87 1.17
C ASP A 521 -60.57 -53.28 -0.30
N HIS A 522 -59.32 -53.54 -0.64
CA HIS A 522 -58.86 -53.82 -2.02
C HIS A 522 -59.63 -54.88 -2.78
N ALA A 523 -60.32 -55.82 -2.06
CA ALA A 523 -61.13 -56.85 -2.67
C ALA A 523 -62.56 -56.38 -3.05
N LEU A 524 -62.95 -55.22 -2.52
CA LEU A 524 -64.28 -54.61 -2.82
C LEU A 524 -64.19 -53.56 -3.92
N ARG A 525 -63.00 -52.92 -4.05
CA ARG A 525 -62.74 -51.97 -5.11
C ARG A 525 -62.51 -52.65 -6.45
#